data_526ba79ee03a8883767911057d3dd00c
#
_entry.id   526ba79ee03a8883767911057d3dd00c
#
_cell.length_a   1.000
_cell.length_b   1.000
_cell.length_c   1.000
_cell.angle_alpha   90.00
_cell.angle_beta   90.00
_cell.angle_gamma   90.00
#
_symmetry.space_group_name_H-M   'P 1'
#
loop_
_entity.id
_entity.type
_entity.pdbx_description
1 polymer ?
#
loop_
_entity_poly.entity_id
_entity_poly.type
_entity_poly.pdbx_seq_one_letter_code
_entity_poly.pdbx_strand_id
1 'polypeptide(L)'
;DEYFDGNIDEIGVWDKALTQEELLQLYSGGGSTDLRSNNGNYSSSSNLKGYWRFSESTGFTLYDVSTKGQHASFSGAVWNTSVIDVARPIVTSVSATADDGIYGIGDTLLINVGFNEAVTVTGTPQLTIETGDNDAALNYISGTGTGTLNFQYIISSGHTNFDLDYVSNSSLELNNGSIKDAATNNAILTLPDPDSTGSLANTKDIIVDGIPASVLSVSSTSDNGAYKIGDDVIITVQFNE
;
A
#
# COMPACT_ATOMS: atom_id res chain seq x y z
N ASP A 1 22.69 41.92 -1.41
CA ASP A 1 22.87 40.50 -1.85
C ASP A 1 21.83 39.68 -1.07
N GLU A 2 20.98 38.98 -1.79
CA GLU A 2 20.04 38.03 -1.18
C GLU A 2 20.73 36.67 -1.14
N TYR A 3 20.88 36.12 0.06
CA TYR A 3 21.42 34.77 0.26
C TYR A 3 20.25 33.80 0.47
N PHE A 4 20.41 32.57 0.00
CA PHE A 4 19.45 31.50 0.30
C PHE A 4 19.64 31.08 1.77
N ASP A 5 18.58 31.24 2.57
CA ASP A 5 18.53 30.81 3.96
C ASP A 5 17.76 29.48 4.03
N GLY A 6 18.47 28.38 4.00
CA GLY A 6 17.89 27.03 3.97
C GLY A 6 18.93 25.95 3.72
N ASN A 7 18.46 24.73 3.54
CA ASN A 7 19.30 23.59 3.20
C ASN A 7 19.11 23.24 1.72
N ILE A 8 20.19 22.77 1.10
CA ILE A 8 20.22 22.32 -0.29
C ILE A 8 20.74 20.88 -0.31
N ASP A 9 20.06 20.00 -1.04
CA ASP A 9 20.43 18.62 -1.27
C ASP A 9 19.99 18.18 -2.67
N GLU A 10 20.65 17.17 -3.26
CA GLU A 10 20.26 16.49 -4.49
C GLU A 10 19.96 17.45 -5.67
N ILE A 11 20.97 18.21 -6.14
CA ILE A 11 20.82 19.08 -7.31
C ILE A 11 21.07 18.29 -8.61
N GLY A 12 20.06 18.25 -9.49
CA GLY A 12 20.17 17.74 -10.84
C GLY A 12 19.95 18.84 -11.91
N VAL A 13 20.70 18.76 -13.00
CA VAL A 13 20.55 19.66 -14.17
C VAL A 13 20.41 18.83 -15.44
N TRP A 14 19.39 19.12 -16.24
CA TRP A 14 19.10 18.44 -17.51
C TRP A 14 19.14 19.39 -18.69
N ASP A 15 19.41 18.88 -19.89
CA ASP A 15 19.33 19.62 -21.14
C ASP A 15 17.95 19.56 -21.80
N LYS A 16 16.96 19.08 -21.09
CA LYS A 16 15.54 19.09 -21.49
C LYS A 16 14.65 19.45 -20.30
N ALA A 17 13.44 19.93 -20.57
CA ALA A 17 12.40 20.02 -19.55
C ALA A 17 11.92 18.62 -19.16
N LEU A 18 11.85 18.34 -17.85
CA LEU A 18 11.23 17.14 -17.35
C LEU A 18 9.70 17.23 -17.44
N THR A 19 9.05 16.09 -17.66
CA THR A 19 7.57 16.03 -17.63
C THR A 19 7.06 16.10 -16.19
N GLN A 20 5.78 16.34 -16.02
CA GLN A 20 5.15 16.36 -14.71
C GLN A 20 5.28 14.99 -14.01
N GLU A 21 5.13 13.89 -14.76
CA GLU A 21 5.26 12.52 -14.26
C GLU A 21 6.70 12.23 -13.82
N GLU A 22 7.70 12.70 -14.57
CA GLU A 22 9.11 12.61 -14.19
C GLU A 22 9.38 13.39 -12.89
N LEU A 23 8.88 14.62 -12.78
CA LEU A 23 9.03 15.44 -11.57
C LEU A 23 8.35 14.81 -10.36
N LEU A 24 7.14 14.27 -10.53
CA LEU A 24 6.44 13.55 -9.46
C LEU A 24 7.20 12.32 -9.01
N GLN A 25 7.78 11.55 -9.95
CA GLN A 25 8.62 10.39 -9.63
C GLN A 25 9.86 10.78 -8.81
N LEU A 26 10.55 11.84 -9.20
CA LEU A 26 11.72 12.34 -8.47
C LEU A 26 11.35 12.89 -7.09
N TYR A 27 10.24 13.61 -6.99
CA TYR A 27 9.77 14.20 -5.74
C TYR A 27 9.25 13.13 -4.76
N SER A 28 8.46 12.16 -5.24
CA SER A 28 7.90 11.09 -4.40
C SER A 28 8.92 10.01 -4.04
N GLY A 29 9.97 9.84 -4.85
CA GLY A 29 11.07 8.92 -4.57
C GLY A 29 12.02 9.41 -3.48
N GLY A 30 11.88 10.66 -3.01
CA GLY A 30 12.67 11.33 -1.98
C GLY A 30 14.13 10.93 -2.05
N GLY A 31 15.10 11.74 -2.25
CA GLY A 31 16.54 11.49 -2.20
C GLY A 31 17.13 10.10 -2.55
N SER A 32 16.26 9.10 -2.70
CA SER A 32 16.65 7.71 -3.03
C SER A 32 16.69 7.42 -4.54
N THR A 33 16.13 8.30 -5.37
CA THR A 33 16.16 8.11 -6.82
C THR A 33 17.48 8.54 -7.38
N ASP A 34 18.29 7.58 -7.86
CA ASP A 34 19.53 7.87 -8.55
C ASP A 34 19.23 8.47 -9.93
N LEU A 35 19.48 9.77 -10.10
CA LEU A 35 19.21 10.49 -11.35
C LEU A 35 19.99 9.96 -12.56
N ARG A 36 21.02 9.14 -12.34
CA ARG A 36 21.84 8.53 -13.40
C ARG A 36 21.17 7.34 -14.09
N SER A 37 20.08 6.84 -13.52
CA SER A 37 19.36 5.68 -14.01
C SER A 37 17.89 5.97 -14.18
N ASN A 38 17.26 5.48 -15.24
CA ASN A 38 15.82 5.54 -15.40
C ASN A 38 15.14 4.63 -14.38
N ASN A 39 14.12 5.14 -13.72
CA ASN A 39 13.35 4.40 -12.72
C ASN A 39 11.89 4.88 -12.68
N GLY A 40 10.95 3.93 -12.75
CA GLY A 40 9.52 4.26 -12.81
C GLY A 40 9.23 5.20 -13.99
N ASN A 41 8.53 6.30 -13.71
CA ASN A 41 8.21 7.31 -14.72
C ASN A 41 9.39 8.23 -15.09
N TYR A 42 10.51 8.18 -14.37
CA TYR A 42 11.70 8.95 -14.72
C TYR A 42 12.49 8.27 -15.83
N SER A 43 12.55 8.90 -17.01
CA SER A 43 13.18 8.37 -18.23
C SER A 43 14.28 9.26 -18.80
N SER A 44 14.67 10.35 -18.11
CA SER A 44 15.55 11.40 -18.60
C SER A 44 16.99 11.33 -18.08
N SER A 45 17.44 10.17 -17.60
CA SER A 45 18.83 10.00 -17.11
C SER A 45 19.89 10.30 -18.18
N SER A 46 19.63 10.03 -19.46
CA SER A 46 20.53 10.35 -20.57
C SER A 46 20.65 11.86 -20.85
N ASN A 47 19.70 12.65 -20.40
CA ASN A 47 19.68 14.11 -20.53
C ASN A 47 20.32 14.83 -19.33
N LEU A 48 20.77 14.08 -18.31
CA LEU A 48 21.42 14.62 -17.12
C LEU A 48 22.78 15.23 -17.49
N LYS A 49 23.00 16.51 -17.11
CA LYS A 49 24.24 17.27 -17.38
C LYS A 49 25.07 17.54 -16.15
N GLY A 50 24.47 17.50 -14.99
CA GLY A 50 25.17 17.63 -13.70
C GLY A 50 24.30 17.04 -12.59
N TYR A 51 24.95 16.44 -11.60
CA TYR A 51 24.27 15.85 -10.44
C TYR A 51 25.14 15.90 -9.20
N TRP A 52 24.79 16.73 -8.24
CA TRP A 52 25.49 16.90 -6.98
C TRP A 52 24.60 16.38 -5.84
N ARG A 53 25.09 15.38 -5.13
CA ARG A 53 24.30 14.67 -4.10
C ARG A 53 24.45 15.25 -2.71
N PHE A 54 25.42 16.14 -2.49
CA PHE A 54 25.73 16.74 -1.19
C PHE A 54 26.04 15.71 -0.08
N SER A 55 26.59 14.54 -0.45
CA SER A 55 26.88 13.43 0.45
C SER A 55 28.32 13.43 1.00
N GLU A 56 29.12 14.43 0.71
CA GLU A 56 30.56 14.52 1.06
C GLU A 56 30.79 14.72 2.55
N SER A 57 29.87 15.37 3.27
CA SER A 57 29.89 15.63 4.72
C SER A 57 31.07 16.44 5.22
N THR A 58 32.13 16.68 4.42
CA THR A 58 33.35 17.43 4.76
C THR A 58 33.94 18.11 3.53
N GLY A 59 34.78 19.13 3.77
CA GLY A 59 35.42 19.88 2.68
C GLY A 59 34.51 20.92 2.05
N PHE A 60 34.92 21.48 0.91
CA PHE A 60 34.26 22.56 0.21
C PHE A 60 34.01 22.24 -1.26
N THR A 61 34.19 20.98 -1.67
CA THR A 61 33.98 20.50 -3.04
C THR A 61 32.72 19.66 -3.09
N LEU A 62 31.85 19.96 -4.05
CA LEU A 62 30.69 19.15 -4.42
C LEU A 62 31.03 18.34 -5.67
N TYR A 63 31.02 17.04 -5.54
CA TYR A 63 31.35 16.16 -6.66
C TYR A 63 30.13 15.96 -7.55
N ASP A 64 30.29 16.38 -8.82
CA ASP A 64 29.32 16.00 -9.85
C ASP A 64 29.49 14.49 -10.12
N VAL A 65 28.47 13.73 -9.77
CA VAL A 65 28.43 12.27 -9.98
C VAL A 65 27.75 11.88 -11.31
N SER A 66 27.32 12.87 -12.12
CA SER A 66 26.93 12.62 -13.51
C SER A 66 28.15 12.20 -14.36
N THR A 67 27.90 11.83 -15.61
CA THR A 67 28.99 11.47 -16.55
C THR A 67 29.82 12.67 -17.00
N LYS A 68 29.51 13.92 -16.55
CA LYS A 68 30.16 15.17 -16.99
C LYS A 68 31.30 15.62 -16.07
N GLY A 69 31.28 15.22 -14.80
CA GLY A 69 32.36 15.50 -13.84
C GLY A 69 32.57 17.02 -13.56
N GLN A 70 31.51 17.81 -13.62
CA GLN A 70 31.57 19.27 -13.39
C GLN A 70 31.48 19.57 -11.90
N HIS A 71 32.59 19.33 -11.17
CA HIS A 71 32.65 19.57 -9.73
C HIS A 71 32.45 21.05 -9.43
N ALA A 72 31.75 21.33 -8.32
CA ALA A 72 31.52 22.68 -7.81
C ALA A 72 32.21 22.86 -6.46
N SER A 73 32.35 24.11 -6.01
CA SER A 73 32.76 24.44 -4.68
C SER A 73 31.84 25.48 -4.07
N PHE A 74 31.78 25.50 -2.75
CA PHE A 74 30.97 26.47 -2.01
C PHE A 74 31.80 27.22 -0.98
N SER A 75 31.28 28.39 -0.58
CA SER A 75 31.87 29.24 0.45
C SER A 75 30.74 29.82 1.30
N GLY A 76 30.97 29.90 2.62
CA GLY A 76 30.02 30.49 3.56
C GLY A 76 28.84 29.57 3.99
N ALA A 77 28.70 28.41 3.37
CA ALA A 77 27.79 27.38 3.84
C ALA A 77 28.51 26.35 4.74
N VAL A 78 27.79 25.61 5.51
CA VAL A 78 28.30 24.52 6.37
C VAL A 78 27.60 23.22 6.03
N TRP A 79 28.31 22.10 6.18
CA TRP A 79 27.67 20.79 6.07
C TRP A 79 26.68 20.60 7.22
N ASN A 80 25.42 20.36 6.87
CA ASN A 80 24.44 19.93 7.85
C ASN A 80 24.46 18.40 7.89
N THR A 81 24.84 17.85 9.04
CA THR A 81 24.85 16.39 9.26
C THR A 81 23.49 15.84 9.63
N SER A 82 22.51 16.71 9.84
CA SER A 82 21.11 16.29 9.95
C SER A 82 20.63 15.93 8.54
N VAL A 83 20.40 14.67 8.31
CA VAL A 83 19.77 14.19 7.08
C VAL A 83 18.41 14.87 6.99
N ILE A 84 18.21 15.74 5.99
CA ILE A 84 16.86 16.21 5.65
C ILE A 84 16.25 15.07 4.85
N ASP A 85 15.57 14.20 5.54
CA ASP A 85 14.71 13.24 4.87
C ASP A 85 13.49 14.00 4.35
N VAL A 86 13.48 14.27 3.05
CA VAL A 86 12.32 14.84 2.34
C VAL A 86 11.52 13.74 1.64
N ALA A 87 11.99 12.50 1.72
CA ALA A 87 11.26 11.34 1.23
C ALA A 87 9.97 11.21 2.03
N ARG A 88 8.90 10.96 1.35
CA ARG A 88 7.61 10.65 1.97
C ARG A 88 7.41 9.15 1.93
N PRO A 89 6.95 8.52 3.01
CA PRO A 89 6.57 7.13 2.95
C PRO A 89 5.54 6.91 1.85
N ILE A 90 5.74 5.89 1.04
CA ILE A 90 4.81 5.46 -0.01
C ILE A 90 4.37 4.03 0.23
N VAL A 91 3.10 3.72 -0.08
CA VAL A 91 2.62 2.34 -0.05
C VAL A 91 3.26 1.56 -1.20
N THR A 92 3.77 0.38 -0.89
CA THR A 92 4.42 -0.53 -1.86
C THR A 92 3.59 -1.76 -2.16
N SER A 93 2.77 -2.21 -1.19
CA SER A 93 1.94 -3.41 -1.35
C SER A 93 0.81 -3.47 -0.34
N VAL A 94 -0.22 -4.23 -0.68
CA VAL A 94 -1.25 -4.71 0.25
C VAL A 94 -1.27 -6.24 0.15
N SER A 95 -1.35 -6.93 1.31
CA SER A 95 -1.37 -8.39 1.37
C SER A 95 -2.13 -8.84 2.62
N ALA A 96 -2.18 -10.13 2.89
CA ALA A 96 -2.74 -10.70 4.10
C ALA A 96 -1.79 -11.73 4.72
N THR A 97 -1.90 -11.94 6.05
CA THR A 97 -1.16 -13.03 6.73
C THR A 97 -1.83 -14.39 6.54
N ALA A 98 -3.10 -14.40 6.16
CA ALA A 98 -3.85 -15.61 5.89
C ALA A 98 -3.29 -16.35 4.67
N ASP A 99 -3.44 -17.66 4.65
CA ASP A 99 -3.19 -18.48 3.46
C ASP A 99 -4.29 -18.24 2.41
N ASP A 100 -4.03 -18.63 1.16
CA ASP A 100 -5.04 -18.63 0.11
C ASP A 100 -6.17 -19.60 0.46
N GLY A 101 -7.42 -19.23 0.19
CA GLY A 101 -8.56 -20.07 0.51
C GLY A 101 -9.88 -19.34 0.69
N ILE A 102 -10.89 -20.09 1.13
CA ILE A 102 -12.25 -19.59 1.37
C ILE A 102 -12.43 -19.33 2.85
N TYR A 103 -12.93 -18.15 3.19
CA TYR A 103 -13.18 -17.70 4.56
C TYR A 103 -14.64 -17.28 4.73
N GLY A 104 -15.25 -17.71 5.82
CA GLY A 104 -16.66 -17.55 6.14
C GLY A 104 -16.97 -16.59 7.28
N ILE A 105 -18.23 -16.49 7.65
CA ILE A 105 -18.73 -15.61 8.72
C ILE A 105 -17.98 -15.89 10.03
N GLY A 106 -17.45 -14.80 10.63
CA GLY A 106 -16.72 -14.86 11.92
C GLY A 106 -15.23 -15.11 11.80
N ASP A 107 -14.74 -15.51 10.62
CA ASP A 107 -13.31 -15.59 10.38
C ASP A 107 -12.66 -14.22 10.44
N THR A 108 -11.43 -14.19 10.92
CA THR A 108 -10.65 -12.95 11.06
C THR A 108 -9.43 -13.00 10.18
N LEU A 109 -9.31 -12.03 9.30
CA LEU A 109 -8.15 -11.82 8.44
C LEU A 109 -7.35 -10.59 8.91
N LEU A 110 -6.03 -10.68 8.83
CA LEU A 110 -5.14 -9.56 9.07
C LEU A 110 -4.60 -9.06 7.72
N ILE A 111 -5.04 -7.88 7.33
CA ILE A 111 -4.61 -7.22 6.08
C ILE A 111 -3.42 -6.32 6.39
N ASN A 112 -2.37 -6.43 5.60
CA ASN A 112 -1.08 -5.76 5.76
C ASN A 112 -0.88 -4.72 4.67
N VAL A 113 -0.66 -3.46 5.06
CA VAL A 113 -0.25 -2.39 4.13
C VAL A 113 1.24 -2.13 4.32
N GLY A 114 2.04 -2.43 3.30
CA GLY A 114 3.49 -2.26 3.29
C GLY A 114 3.89 -0.88 2.77
N PHE A 115 4.85 -0.25 3.46
CA PHE A 115 5.48 1.01 3.07
C PHE A 115 6.95 0.78 2.72
N ASN A 116 7.55 1.68 1.94
CA ASN A 116 8.97 1.66 1.59
C ASN A 116 9.90 1.92 2.79
N GLU A 117 9.36 2.44 3.91
CA GLU A 117 10.09 2.78 5.14
C GLU A 117 9.22 2.64 6.37
N ALA A 118 9.83 2.81 7.56
CA ALA A 118 9.11 2.77 8.83
C ALA A 118 8.22 4.00 9.02
N VAL A 119 6.97 3.78 9.43
CA VAL A 119 5.98 4.85 9.64
C VAL A 119 5.44 4.87 11.06
N THR A 120 5.18 6.06 11.58
CA THR A 120 4.51 6.30 12.86
C THR A 120 3.07 6.68 12.62
N VAL A 121 2.15 6.00 13.31
CA VAL A 121 0.70 6.20 13.19
C VAL A 121 0.16 6.90 14.43
N THR A 122 -0.72 7.87 14.22
CA THR A 122 -1.60 8.43 15.27
C THR A 122 -3.05 8.26 14.86
N GLY A 123 -3.95 8.12 15.83
CA GLY A 123 -5.37 7.89 15.58
C GLY A 123 -5.64 6.49 15.05
N THR A 124 -6.70 6.34 14.29
CA THR A 124 -7.16 5.05 13.74
C THR A 124 -7.42 5.18 12.24
N PRO A 125 -6.38 5.18 11.38
CA PRO A 125 -6.56 5.08 9.94
C PRO A 125 -7.43 3.89 9.56
N GLN A 126 -8.10 3.98 8.42
CA GLN A 126 -9.00 2.95 7.90
C GLN A 126 -8.61 2.52 6.50
N LEU A 127 -8.83 1.24 6.20
CA LEU A 127 -8.72 0.65 4.88
C LEU A 127 -10.09 0.11 4.49
N THR A 128 -10.65 0.56 3.36
CA THR A 128 -11.93 0.06 2.85
C THR A 128 -11.69 -1.05 1.86
N ILE A 129 -12.23 -2.24 2.13
CA ILE A 129 -12.15 -3.41 1.24
C ILE A 129 -13.51 -3.69 0.59
N GLU A 130 -13.46 -4.21 -0.62
CA GLU A 130 -14.62 -4.60 -1.42
C GLU A 130 -15.22 -5.91 -0.89
N THR A 131 -16.44 -5.88 -0.42
CA THR A 131 -17.13 -7.04 0.17
C THR A 131 -18.56 -7.23 -0.37
N GLY A 132 -18.83 -6.79 -1.59
CA GLY A 132 -20.11 -6.90 -2.26
C GLY A 132 -20.98 -5.65 -2.10
N ASP A 133 -22.26 -5.81 -1.77
CA ASP A 133 -23.19 -4.68 -1.70
C ASP A 133 -22.84 -3.62 -0.66
N ASN A 134 -22.07 -3.97 0.36
CA ASN A 134 -21.63 -3.08 1.43
C ASN A 134 -20.15 -3.34 1.74
N ASP A 135 -19.32 -2.37 1.44
CA ASP A 135 -17.88 -2.43 1.70
C ASP A 135 -17.54 -2.41 3.19
N ALA A 136 -16.43 -3.07 3.56
CA ALA A 136 -15.98 -3.12 4.94
C ALA A 136 -14.85 -2.12 5.21
N ALA A 137 -15.07 -1.18 6.12
CA ALA A 137 -14.04 -0.26 6.61
C ALA A 137 -13.28 -0.89 7.78
N LEU A 138 -12.02 -1.28 7.54
CA LEU A 138 -11.14 -1.92 8.49
C LEU A 138 -10.38 -0.89 9.32
N ASN A 139 -10.33 -1.08 10.63
CA ASN A 139 -9.55 -0.20 11.49
C ASN A 139 -8.08 -0.66 11.57
N TYR A 140 -7.16 0.31 11.57
CA TYR A 140 -5.78 0.09 11.95
C TYR A 140 -5.70 -0.47 13.38
N ILE A 141 -4.87 -1.51 13.58
CA ILE A 141 -4.70 -2.13 14.89
C ILE A 141 -3.25 -2.14 15.39
N SER A 142 -2.25 -2.22 14.49
CA SER A 142 -0.84 -2.31 14.89
C SER A 142 0.14 -2.04 13.74
N GLY A 143 1.44 -1.91 14.07
CA GLY A 143 2.52 -1.77 13.08
C GLY A 143 3.22 -0.40 13.11
N THR A 144 2.81 0.54 13.99
CA THR A 144 3.52 1.82 14.16
C THR A 144 4.99 1.60 14.49
N GLY A 145 5.89 2.39 13.91
CA GLY A 145 7.33 2.25 14.03
C GLY A 145 7.95 1.19 13.11
N THR A 146 7.16 0.58 12.23
CA THR A 146 7.61 -0.38 11.22
C THR A 146 7.18 0.04 9.82
N GLY A 147 7.67 -0.67 8.78
CA GLY A 147 7.23 -0.50 7.40
C GLY A 147 5.92 -1.24 7.05
N THR A 148 5.20 -1.81 8.03
CA THR A 148 3.97 -2.56 7.76
C THR A 148 2.89 -2.21 8.78
N LEU A 149 1.75 -1.77 8.28
CA LEU A 149 0.57 -1.47 9.09
C LEU A 149 -0.47 -2.58 8.95
N ASN A 150 -1.09 -2.95 10.06
CA ASN A 150 -2.02 -4.06 10.14
C ASN A 150 -3.46 -3.56 10.38
N PHE A 151 -4.39 -4.09 9.59
CA PHE A 151 -5.82 -3.82 9.62
C PHE A 151 -6.57 -5.12 9.84
N GLN A 152 -7.54 -5.12 10.76
CA GLN A 152 -8.30 -6.32 11.07
C GLN A 152 -9.61 -6.35 10.29
N TYR A 153 -9.85 -7.45 9.59
CA TYR A 153 -11.10 -7.76 8.92
C TYR A 153 -11.80 -8.93 9.61
N ILE A 154 -13.03 -8.74 10.03
CA ILE A 154 -13.92 -9.80 10.53
C ILE A 154 -15.05 -9.96 9.54
N ILE A 155 -15.17 -11.15 8.96
CA ILE A 155 -16.17 -11.43 7.94
C ILE A 155 -17.56 -11.43 8.59
N SER A 156 -18.47 -10.63 8.05
CA SER A 156 -19.84 -10.50 8.49
C SER A 156 -20.80 -11.12 7.51
N SER A 157 -22.02 -11.41 7.97
CA SER A 157 -23.09 -11.91 7.08
C SER A 157 -23.37 -10.94 5.94
N GLY A 158 -23.38 -11.43 4.73
CA GLY A 158 -23.58 -10.68 3.50
C GLY A 158 -22.32 -10.17 2.83
N HIS A 159 -21.14 -10.30 3.46
CA HIS A 159 -19.86 -10.03 2.81
C HIS A 159 -19.54 -11.15 1.81
N THR A 160 -19.27 -10.78 0.56
CA THR A 160 -18.90 -11.73 -0.50
C THR A 160 -17.86 -11.13 -1.41
N ASN A 161 -16.82 -11.90 -1.74
CA ASN A 161 -15.86 -11.53 -2.76
C ASN A 161 -15.15 -12.79 -3.26
N PHE A 162 -14.99 -12.93 -4.57
CA PHE A 162 -14.34 -14.11 -5.19
C PHE A 162 -12.81 -13.99 -5.24
N ASP A 163 -12.28 -12.78 -5.07
CA ASP A 163 -10.85 -12.48 -5.01
C ASP A 163 -10.67 -11.15 -4.27
N LEU A 164 -10.46 -11.24 -2.95
CA LEU A 164 -10.54 -10.11 -2.02
C LEU A 164 -9.53 -9.01 -2.35
N ASP A 165 -10.03 -7.81 -2.62
CA ASP A 165 -9.22 -6.60 -2.76
C ASP A 165 -9.87 -5.40 -2.07
N TYR A 166 -9.22 -4.25 -2.11
CA TYR A 166 -9.80 -2.98 -1.67
C TYR A 166 -10.55 -2.30 -2.82
N VAL A 167 -11.45 -1.37 -2.48
CA VAL A 167 -12.38 -0.74 -3.44
C VAL A 167 -11.65 0.06 -4.54
N SER A 168 -10.57 0.76 -4.16
CA SER A 168 -9.79 1.61 -5.08
C SER A 168 -8.41 1.94 -4.52
N ASN A 169 -7.55 2.53 -5.32
CA ASN A 169 -6.24 3.02 -4.88
C ASN A 169 -6.30 4.16 -3.85
N SER A 170 -7.47 4.73 -3.56
CA SER A 170 -7.73 5.73 -2.53
C SER A 170 -8.39 5.18 -1.26
N SER A 171 -8.50 3.84 -1.12
CA SER A 171 -9.21 3.18 -0.02
C SER A 171 -8.50 3.27 1.34
N LEU A 172 -7.24 3.72 1.41
CA LEU A 172 -6.55 3.98 2.68
C LEU A 172 -6.76 5.44 3.09
N GLU A 173 -7.41 5.65 4.23
CA GLU A 173 -7.75 6.97 4.76
C GLU A 173 -7.21 7.19 6.18
N LEU A 174 -6.84 8.43 6.50
CA LEU A 174 -6.32 8.79 7.81
C LEU A 174 -7.36 8.78 8.93
N ASN A 175 -8.64 8.95 8.62
CA ASN A 175 -9.74 9.01 9.60
C ASN A 175 -9.38 9.87 10.83
N ASN A 176 -9.02 11.13 10.59
CA ASN A 176 -8.53 12.11 11.57
C ASN A 176 -7.21 11.73 12.29
N GLY A 177 -6.52 10.69 11.83
CA GLY A 177 -5.19 10.30 12.29
C GLY A 177 -4.07 10.88 11.44
N SER A 178 -2.88 10.29 11.56
CA SER A 178 -1.74 10.57 10.70
C SER A 178 -0.89 9.33 10.48
N ILE A 179 -0.22 9.27 9.33
CA ILE A 179 0.83 8.30 9.01
C ILE A 179 2.03 9.10 8.53
N LYS A 180 3.17 9.01 9.24
CA LYS A 180 4.37 9.81 8.99
C LYS A 180 5.63 8.99 9.20
N ASP A 181 6.73 9.39 8.54
CA ASP A 181 8.07 8.90 8.84
C ASP A 181 8.67 9.49 10.12
N ALA A 182 9.92 9.13 10.40
CA ALA A 182 10.69 9.66 11.54
C ALA A 182 11.04 11.15 11.38
N ALA A 183 11.12 11.65 10.14
CA ALA A 183 11.35 13.07 9.81
C ALA A 183 10.06 13.90 9.80
N THR A 184 8.93 13.30 10.16
CA THR A 184 7.59 13.91 10.21
C THR A 184 6.93 14.19 8.85
N ASN A 185 7.46 13.66 7.74
CA ASN A 185 6.82 13.75 6.45
C ASN A 185 5.54 12.90 6.39
N ASN A 186 4.47 13.45 5.86
CA ASN A 186 3.22 12.71 5.71
C ASN A 186 3.35 11.64 4.62
N ALA A 187 2.88 10.43 4.88
CA ALA A 187 2.82 9.35 3.89
C ALA A 187 1.92 9.71 2.69
N ILE A 188 2.28 9.18 1.53
CA ILE A 188 1.41 9.10 0.35
C ILE A 188 0.59 7.81 0.49
N LEU A 189 -0.73 7.95 0.56
CA LEU A 189 -1.64 6.86 0.88
C LEU A 189 -2.17 6.12 -0.36
N THR A 190 -1.72 6.52 -1.55
CA THR A 190 -2.15 5.86 -2.80
C THR A 190 -1.70 4.41 -2.79
N LEU A 191 -2.65 3.50 -2.80
CA LEU A 191 -2.45 2.06 -2.93
C LEU A 191 -2.11 1.71 -4.39
N PRO A 192 -1.50 0.53 -4.68
CA PRO A 192 -1.51 -0.02 -6.03
C PRO A 192 -2.94 -0.06 -6.59
N ASP A 193 -3.12 0.02 -7.90
CA ASP A 193 -4.47 -0.17 -8.46
C ASP A 193 -4.98 -1.59 -8.15
N PRO A 194 -6.27 -1.80 -7.83
CA PRO A 194 -6.83 -3.13 -7.65
C PRO A 194 -6.43 -4.07 -8.80
N ASP A 195 -6.24 -5.35 -8.51
CA ASP A 195 -5.77 -6.40 -9.43
C ASP A 195 -4.36 -6.17 -10.04
N SER A 196 -3.68 -5.07 -9.69
CA SER A 196 -2.34 -4.79 -10.19
C SER A 196 -1.25 -5.37 -9.29
N THR A 197 -0.01 -5.39 -9.78
CA THR A 197 1.15 -5.83 -8.99
C THR A 197 1.23 -5.09 -7.66
N GLY A 198 1.18 -5.83 -6.55
CA GLY A 198 1.23 -5.30 -5.20
C GLY A 198 -0.14 -5.04 -4.58
N SER A 199 -1.27 -5.23 -5.29
CA SER A 199 -2.60 -5.23 -4.69
C SER A 199 -2.85 -6.49 -3.86
N LEU A 200 -3.91 -6.52 -3.06
CA LEU A 200 -4.26 -7.67 -2.23
C LEU A 200 -4.61 -8.88 -3.10
N ALA A 201 -5.50 -8.73 -4.09
CA ALA A 201 -5.87 -9.79 -5.01
C ALA A 201 -4.68 -10.31 -5.84
N ASN A 202 -3.70 -9.46 -6.19
CA ASN A 202 -2.50 -9.92 -6.88
C ASN A 202 -1.51 -10.68 -5.97
N THR A 203 -1.57 -10.48 -4.65
CA THR A 203 -0.65 -11.09 -3.68
C THR A 203 -1.25 -12.29 -2.97
N LYS A 204 -2.58 -12.44 -2.98
CA LYS A 204 -3.35 -13.47 -2.27
C LYS A 204 -4.58 -13.88 -3.07
N ASP A 205 -4.95 -15.14 -3.01
CA ASP A 205 -6.18 -15.73 -3.57
C ASP A 205 -7.15 -16.03 -2.40
N ILE A 206 -7.87 -14.99 -1.96
CA ILE A 206 -8.77 -15.05 -0.80
C ILE A 206 -10.21 -14.88 -1.28
N ILE A 207 -11.02 -15.90 -1.06
CA ILE A 207 -12.46 -15.88 -1.30
C ILE A 207 -13.18 -15.60 0.02
N VAL A 208 -14.10 -14.65 0.00
CA VAL A 208 -14.98 -14.33 1.14
C VAL A 208 -16.38 -14.85 0.85
N ASP A 209 -16.85 -15.72 1.71
CA ASP A 209 -18.20 -16.27 1.67
C ASP A 209 -18.93 -16.01 3.00
N GLY A 210 -19.63 -14.89 3.06
CA GLY A 210 -20.48 -14.50 4.17
C GLY A 210 -21.97 -14.84 3.95
N ILE A 211 -22.28 -15.74 3.05
CA ILE A 211 -23.67 -16.18 2.82
C ILE A 211 -23.96 -17.35 3.78
N PRO A 212 -24.94 -17.23 4.68
CA PRO A 212 -25.28 -18.36 5.55
C PRO A 212 -25.98 -19.48 4.78
N ALA A 213 -25.61 -20.71 5.04
CA ALA A 213 -26.34 -21.86 4.57
C ALA A 213 -27.82 -21.79 5.01
N SER A 214 -28.75 -21.95 4.07
CA SER A 214 -30.16 -21.95 4.34
C SER A 214 -30.88 -23.13 3.66
N VAL A 215 -31.91 -23.66 4.34
CA VAL A 215 -32.71 -24.76 3.78
C VAL A 215 -33.61 -24.23 2.68
N LEU A 216 -33.43 -24.74 1.46
CA LEU A 216 -34.29 -24.43 0.31
C LEU A 216 -35.56 -25.31 0.27
N SER A 217 -35.41 -26.59 0.59
CA SER A 217 -36.51 -27.54 0.58
C SER A 217 -36.29 -28.72 1.49
N VAL A 218 -37.40 -29.29 1.94
CA VAL A 218 -37.42 -30.59 2.60
C VAL A 218 -38.38 -31.47 1.83
N SER A 219 -37.96 -32.66 1.44
CA SER A 219 -38.75 -33.58 0.65
C SER A 219 -38.54 -35.03 1.11
N SER A 220 -39.32 -35.95 0.56
CA SER A 220 -39.12 -37.38 0.77
C SER A 220 -39.20 -38.11 -0.57
N THR A 221 -38.34 -39.08 -0.76
CA THR A 221 -38.42 -40.03 -1.88
C THR A 221 -39.26 -41.27 -1.54
N SER A 222 -39.72 -41.37 -0.28
CA SER A 222 -40.60 -42.43 0.14
C SER A 222 -42.01 -42.19 -0.39
N ASP A 223 -42.74 -43.25 -0.79
CA ASP A 223 -44.06 -43.16 -1.30
C ASP A 223 -45.05 -42.59 -0.26
N ASN A 224 -46.15 -41.99 -0.74
CA ASN A 224 -47.22 -41.53 0.16
C ASN A 224 -47.94 -42.73 0.77
N GLY A 225 -47.99 -42.79 2.10
CA GLY A 225 -48.58 -43.91 2.79
C GLY A 225 -48.46 -43.87 4.31
N ALA A 226 -48.99 -44.91 4.93
CA ALA A 226 -48.80 -45.14 6.37
C ALA A 226 -47.58 -46.06 6.60
N TYR A 227 -46.65 -45.60 7.41
CA TYR A 227 -45.43 -46.31 7.78
C TYR A 227 -45.56 -46.89 9.19
N LYS A 228 -44.95 -48.02 9.44
CA LYS A 228 -45.00 -48.76 10.72
C LYS A 228 -43.59 -48.95 11.28
N ILE A 229 -43.49 -49.53 12.48
CA ILE A 229 -42.21 -49.82 13.13
C ILE A 229 -41.37 -50.71 12.21
N GLY A 230 -40.14 -50.22 11.89
CA GLY A 230 -39.19 -50.91 11.04
C GLY A 230 -39.19 -50.47 9.58
N ASP A 231 -40.11 -49.61 9.17
CA ASP A 231 -40.09 -48.99 7.83
C ASP A 231 -39.11 -47.80 7.82
N ASP A 232 -38.37 -47.65 6.72
CA ASP A 232 -37.50 -46.51 6.48
C ASP A 232 -38.21 -45.41 5.71
N VAL A 233 -38.08 -44.17 6.18
CA VAL A 233 -38.53 -42.97 5.47
C VAL A 233 -37.29 -42.11 5.20
N ILE A 234 -37.00 -41.87 3.91
CA ILE A 234 -35.86 -41.07 3.50
C ILE A 234 -36.34 -39.60 3.39
N ILE A 235 -35.71 -38.75 4.24
CA ILE A 235 -35.91 -37.30 4.19
C ILE A 235 -34.70 -36.64 3.54
N THR A 236 -34.94 -35.83 2.50
CA THR A 236 -33.93 -35.04 1.82
C THR A 236 -34.07 -33.58 2.22
N VAL A 237 -32.98 -32.98 2.69
CA VAL A 237 -32.89 -31.55 2.96
C VAL A 237 -31.93 -30.95 1.95
N GLN A 238 -32.39 -29.95 1.20
CA GLN A 238 -31.60 -29.24 0.22
C GLN A 238 -31.25 -27.88 0.76
N PHE A 239 -29.98 -27.50 0.62
CA PHE A 239 -29.42 -26.19 1.01
C PHE A 239 -29.17 -25.34 -0.26
N ASN A 240 -28.93 -24.02 -0.04
CA ASN A 240 -28.55 -23.05 -1.10
C ASN A 240 -27.10 -23.20 -1.57
N GLU A 241 -26.28 -23.91 -0.82
CA GLU A 241 -24.86 -24.15 -1.06
C GLU A 241 -24.44 -25.56 -0.60
#